data_2405ddf993eb69e925b135bde4812aff
#
_entry.id   2405ddf993eb69e925b135bde4812aff
#
_cell.length_a   1.000
_cell.length_b   1.000
_cell.length_c   1.000
_cell.angle_alpha   90.00
_cell.angle_beta   90.00
_cell.angle_gamma   90.00
#
_symmetry.space_group_name_H-M   'P 1'
#
loop_
_entity.id
_entity.type
_entity.pdbx_description
1 polymer ?
#
loop_
_entity_poly.entity_id
_entity_poly.type
_entity_poly.pdbx_seq_one_letter_code
_entity_poly.pdbx_strand_id
1 'polypeptide(L)'
;GLTELGNRWGYEDRLQRTNGQGAVLFFDVDCFKQINDTYGHTVGDQCLCAIAQCLRSVYGTSGRIFRIGGDEFCVVLVRNMDRIEQMNRTFQQKLQTMQVSGMPMPGVSVGYAEFDTSEEELNEAVERADAEMYRVKKEKKS
;
A
#
# COMPACT_ATOMS: atom_id res chain seq x y z
N GLY A 1 8.82 -9.49 -11.06
CA GLY A 1 9.41 -8.19 -10.86
C GLY A 1 10.14 -8.04 -9.55
N LEU A 2 10.62 -6.87 -9.26
CA LEU A 2 11.48 -6.57 -8.11
C LEU A 2 10.87 -7.04 -6.76
N THR A 3 9.59 -6.76 -6.54
CA THR A 3 8.96 -7.04 -5.24
C THR A 3 8.24 -8.38 -5.16
N GLU A 4 8.14 -9.11 -6.26
CA GLU A 4 7.39 -10.37 -6.39
C GLU A 4 5.90 -10.22 -6.07
N LEU A 5 5.38 -9.01 -6.09
CA LEU A 5 3.96 -8.72 -5.94
C LEU A 5 3.28 -8.68 -7.30
N GLY A 6 1.96 -8.72 -7.31
CA GLY A 6 1.17 -8.43 -8.50
C GLY A 6 1.49 -7.02 -9.02
N ASN A 7 1.24 -6.79 -10.29
CA ASN A 7 1.52 -5.51 -10.94
C ASN A 7 0.22 -4.73 -11.19
N ARG A 8 0.34 -3.57 -11.86
CA ARG A 8 -0.81 -2.73 -12.17
C ARG A 8 -1.86 -3.45 -13.02
N TRP A 9 -1.43 -4.25 -14.00
CA TRP A 9 -2.36 -5.03 -14.81
C TRP A 9 -3.14 -6.03 -13.94
N GLY A 10 -2.45 -6.74 -13.06
CA GLY A 10 -3.09 -7.68 -12.14
C GLY A 10 -4.07 -6.99 -11.20
N TYR A 11 -3.73 -5.79 -10.72
CA TYR A 11 -4.61 -4.97 -9.91
C TYR A 11 -5.89 -4.59 -10.66
N GLU A 12 -5.76 -4.09 -11.89
CA GLU A 12 -6.92 -3.70 -12.70
C GLU A 12 -7.80 -4.90 -13.03
N ASP A 13 -7.20 -6.04 -13.36
CA ASP A 13 -7.91 -7.30 -13.58
C ASP A 13 -8.67 -7.74 -12.32
N ARG A 14 -8.03 -7.64 -11.17
CA ARG A 14 -8.66 -8.00 -9.89
C ARG A 14 -9.86 -7.11 -9.59
N LEU A 15 -9.77 -5.81 -9.84
CA LEU A 15 -10.89 -4.90 -9.63
C LEU A 15 -12.08 -5.30 -10.50
N GLN A 16 -11.85 -5.64 -11.77
CA GLN A 16 -12.93 -6.05 -12.68
C GLN A 16 -13.62 -7.33 -12.21
N ARG A 17 -12.91 -8.20 -11.50
CA ARG A 17 -13.46 -9.47 -11.01
C ARG A 17 -14.03 -9.36 -9.60
N THR A 18 -13.85 -8.23 -8.95
CA THR A 18 -14.26 -8.05 -7.55
C THR A 18 -15.76 -7.82 -7.48
N ASN A 19 -16.41 -8.59 -6.60
CA ASN A 19 -17.84 -8.50 -6.36
C ASN A 19 -18.08 -8.75 -4.88
N GLY A 20 -19.03 -7.99 -4.29
CA GLY A 20 -19.37 -8.14 -2.88
C GLY A 20 -18.69 -7.07 -2.01
N GLN A 21 -18.33 -7.46 -0.80
CA GLN A 21 -17.77 -6.56 0.20
C GLN A 21 -16.27 -6.75 0.33
N GLY A 22 -15.58 -5.65 0.60
CA GLY A 22 -14.14 -5.67 0.81
C GLY A 22 -13.62 -4.28 1.14
N ALA A 23 -12.33 -4.10 0.97
CA ALA A 23 -11.69 -2.79 1.13
C ALA A 23 -10.52 -2.66 0.18
N VAL A 24 -10.24 -1.43 -0.22
CA VAL A 24 -9.07 -1.11 -1.03
C VAL A 24 -8.19 -0.14 -0.23
N LEU A 25 -6.90 -0.44 -0.17
CA LEU A 25 -5.91 0.38 0.52
C LEU A 25 -4.83 0.80 -0.46
N PHE A 26 -4.48 2.09 -0.43
CA PHE A 26 -3.36 2.62 -1.21
C PHE A 26 -2.23 3.03 -0.30
N PHE A 27 -1.00 2.75 -0.76
CA PHE A 27 0.23 3.02 -0.03
C PHE A 27 1.18 3.78 -0.95
N ASP A 28 1.78 4.84 -0.44
CA ASP A 28 2.77 5.62 -1.17
C ASP A 28 3.97 5.87 -0.27
N VAL A 29 5.17 5.59 -0.78
CA VAL A 29 6.41 5.75 -0.03
C VAL A 29 6.74 7.24 0.07
N ASP A 30 6.89 7.75 1.28
CA ASP A 30 7.16 9.16 1.51
C ASP A 30 8.58 9.52 1.04
N CYS A 31 8.69 10.59 0.26
CA CYS A 31 9.96 11.15 -0.20
C CYS A 31 10.86 10.13 -0.91
N PHE A 32 10.26 9.21 -1.67
CA PHE A 32 11.01 8.14 -2.32
C PHE A 32 12.02 8.67 -3.34
N LYS A 33 11.67 9.73 -4.07
CA LYS A 33 12.61 10.34 -5.01
C LYS A 33 13.87 10.84 -4.28
N GLN A 34 13.71 11.44 -3.10
CA GLN A 34 14.85 11.91 -2.30
C GLN A 34 15.74 10.75 -1.86
N ILE A 35 15.15 9.60 -1.55
CA ILE A 35 15.92 8.40 -1.18
C ILE A 35 16.79 7.97 -2.35
N ASN A 36 16.20 7.87 -3.54
CA ASN A 36 16.95 7.50 -4.74
C ASN A 36 18.05 8.52 -5.04
N ASP A 37 17.73 9.82 -4.94
CA ASP A 37 18.70 10.88 -5.23
C ASP A 37 19.85 10.91 -4.22
N THR A 38 19.57 10.62 -2.96
CA THR A 38 20.57 10.72 -1.87
C THR A 38 21.36 9.43 -1.70
N TYR A 39 20.72 8.27 -1.76
CA TYR A 39 21.31 6.97 -1.43
C TYR A 39 21.45 6.04 -2.64
N GLY A 40 20.89 6.40 -3.78
CA GLY A 40 20.96 5.63 -5.01
C GLY A 40 19.79 4.66 -5.18
N HIS A 41 19.60 4.21 -6.42
CA HIS A 41 18.49 3.34 -6.77
C HIS A 41 18.57 1.96 -6.11
N THR A 42 19.78 1.46 -5.82
CA THR A 42 19.93 0.19 -5.11
C THR A 42 19.30 0.24 -3.73
N VAL A 43 19.53 1.32 -2.97
CA VAL A 43 18.91 1.50 -1.66
C VAL A 43 17.40 1.69 -1.81
N GLY A 44 16.97 2.48 -2.79
CA GLY A 44 15.54 2.62 -3.08
C GLY A 44 14.86 1.29 -3.36
N ASP A 45 15.48 0.44 -4.17
CA ASP A 45 14.96 -0.90 -4.49
C ASP A 45 14.89 -1.77 -3.23
N GLN A 46 15.89 -1.70 -2.36
CA GLN A 46 15.89 -2.42 -1.09
C GLN A 46 14.74 -1.96 -0.19
N CYS A 47 14.46 -0.66 -0.16
CA CYS A 47 13.31 -0.12 0.57
C CYS A 47 11.99 -0.69 0.04
N LEU A 48 11.82 -0.71 -1.28
CA LEU A 48 10.61 -1.26 -1.90
C LEU A 48 10.43 -2.75 -1.58
N CYS A 49 11.50 -3.53 -1.60
CA CYS A 49 11.45 -4.96 -1.25
C CYS A 49 11.08 -5.16 0.22
N ALA A 50 11.62 -4.34 1.12
CA ALA A 50 11.32 -4.41 2.54
C ALA A 50 9.85 -4.06 2.81
N ILE A 51 9.33 -3.02 2.14
CA ILE A 51 7.92 -2.64 2.23
C ILE A 51 7.03 -3.78 1.73
N ALA A 52 7.38 -4.39 0.60
CA ALA A 52 6.63 -5.51 0.04
C ALA A 52 6.55 -6.69 1.01
N GLN A 53 7.66 -7.02 1.67
CA GLN A 53 7.68 -8.08 2.69
C GLN A 53 6.76 -7.72 3.86
N CYS A 54 6.78 -6.48 4.30
CA CYS A 54 5.93 -5.99 5.37
C CYS A 54 4.46 -6.10 5.01
N LEU A 55 4.11 -5.70 3.78
CA LEU A 55 2.74 -5.80 3.27
C LEU A 55 2.27 -7.26 3.25
N ARG A 56 3.10 -8.17 2.75
CA ARG A 56 2.77 -9.60 2.74
C ARG A 56 2.55 -10.14 4.14
N SER A 57 3.39 -9.75 5.09
CA SER A 57 3.31 -10.19 6.48
C SER A 57 2.00 -9.74 7.13
N VAL A 58 1.56 -8.51 6.87
CA VAL A 58 0.40 -7.91 7.55
C VAL A 58 -0.90 -8.22 6.82
N TYR A 59 -0.92 -8.12 5.50
CA TYR A 59 -2.18 -8.18 4.72
C TYR A 59 -2.32 -9.44 3.87
N GLY A 60 -1.29 -10.25 3.74
CA GLY A 60 -1.27 -11.34 2.76
C GLY A 60 -2.33 -12.41 2.94
N THR A 61 -2.79 -12.65 4.18
CA THR A 61 -3.85 -13.64 4.45
C THR A 61 -5.25 -13.06 4.29
N SER A 62 -5.37 -11.74 4.16
CA SER A 62 -6.65 -11.04 4.10
C SER A 62 -7.01 -10.56 2.69
N GLY A 63 -6.07 -10.57 1.76
CA GLY A 63 -6.34 -10.10 0.41
C GLY A 63 -5.16 -10.22 -0.53
N ARG A 64 -5.23 -9.46 -1.61
CA ARG A 64 -4.21 -9.44 -2.67
C ARG A 64 -3.42 -8.14 -2.62
N ILE A 65 -2.14 -8.23 -2.91
CA ILE A 65 -1.20 -7.11 -2.82
C ILE A 65 -0.59 -6.87 -4.19
N PHE A 66 -0.54 -5.59 -4.58
CA PHE A 66 -0.02 -5.18 -5.90
C PHE A 66 0.95 -4.01 -5.76
N ARG A 67 1.97 -3.99 -6.59
CA ARG A 67 2.77 -2.79 -6.83
C ARG A 67 2.22 -2.15 -8.11
N ILE A 68 1.61 -0.97 -7.98
CA ILE A 68 0.89 -0.32 -9.08
C ILE A 68 1.65 0.84 -9.70
N GLY A 69 2.72 1.28 -9.09
CA GLY A 69 3.59 2.34 -9.59
C GLY A 69 4.98 2.16 -9.03
N GLY A 70 5.87 3.11 -9.31
CA GLY A 70 7.26 3.03 -8.85
C GLY A 70 7.37 2.89 -7.34
N ASP A 71 6.66 3.74 -6.62
CA ASP A 71 6.64 3.81 -5.16
C ASP A 71 5.22 3.65 -4.59
N GLU A 72 4.32 3.05 -5.36
CA GLU A 72 2.92 2.92 -5.00
C GLU A 72 2.51 1.45 -4.92
N PHE A 73 1.77 1.12 -3.85
CA PHE A 73 1.25 -0.23 -3.63
C PHE A 73 -0.25 -0.16 -3.36
N CYS A 74 -0.94 -1.25 -3.61
CA CYS A 74 -2.35 -1.38 -3.32
C CYS A 74 -2.64 -2.75 -2.71
N VAL A 75 -3.56 -2.78 -1.75
CA VAL A 75 -4.09 -4.02 -1.19
C VAL A 75 -5.60 -4.04 -1.42
N VAL A 76 -6.09 -5.15 -1.96
CA VAL A 76 -7.53 -5.39 -2.09
C VAL A 76 -7.90 -6.46 -1.06
N LEU A 77 -8.54 -6.05 0.02
CA LEU A 77 -8.98 -6.95 1.09
C LEU A 77 -10.31 -7.59 0.75
N VAL A 78 -10.40 -8.88 1.03
CA VAL A 78 -11.64 -9.66 0.84
C VAL A 78 -12.14 -10.23 2.17
N ARG A 79 -11.39 -10.04 3.26
CA ARG A 79 -11.75 -10.45 4.62
C ARG A 79 -11.06 -9.56 5.63
N ASN A 80 -11.51 -9.65 6.89
CA ASN A 80 -10.92 -8.91 8.03
C ASN A 80 -11.03 -7.39 7.89
N MET A 81 -12.08 -6.89 7.22
CA MET A 81 -12.28 -5.44 7.07
C MET A 81 -12.45 -4.74 8.44
N ASP A 82 -12.94 -5.45 9.44
CA ASP A 82 -13.06 -4.94 10.80
C ASP A 82 -11.70 -4.73 11.50
N ARG A 83 -10.61 -5.21 10.90
CA ARG A 83 -9.26 -5.13 11.45
C ARG A 83 -8.33 -4.18 10.69
N ILE A 84 -8.86 -3.40 9.76
CA ILE A 84 -8.02 -2.54 8.91
C ILE A 84 -7.16 -1.60 9.74
N GLU A 85 -7.75 -0.91 10.72
CA GLU A 85 -6.99 0.03 11.55
C GLU A 85 -5.88 -0.66 12.34
N GLN A 86 -6.17 -1.85 12.87
CA GLN A 86 -5.17 -2.63 13.59
C GLN A 86 -4.04 -3.09 12.65
N MET A 87 -4.40 -3.58 11.46
CA MET A 87 -3.41 -3.99 10.46
C MET A 87 -2.53 -2.81 10.04
N ASN A 88 -3.13 -1.65 9.84
CA ASN A 88 -2.38 -0.45 9.47
C ASN A 88 -1.41 -0.03 10.58
N ARG A 89 -1.81 -0.11 11.83
CA ARG A 89 -0.90 0.16 12.96
C ARG A 89 0.23 -0.84 13.01
N THR A 90 -0.06 -2.12 12.83
CA THR A 90 0.97 -3.16 12.81
C THR A 90 1.96 -2.94 11.67
N PHE A 91 1.47 -2.56 10.50
CA PHE A 91 2.31 -2.24 9.35
C PHE A 91 3.28 -1.09 9.67
N GLN A 92 2.77 0.00 10.22
CA GLN A 92 3.60 1.16 10.59
C GLN A 92 4.63 0.80 11.66
N GLN A 93 4.25 0.02 12.67
CA GLN A 93 5.17 -0.43 13.72
C GLN A 93 6.30 -1.29 13.15
N LYS A 94 5.98 -2.21 12.26
CA LYS A 94 6.99 -3.05 11.60
C LYS A 94 7.97 -2.23 10.79
N LEU A 95 7.49 -1.24 10.04
CA LEU A 95 8.36 -0.35 9.27
C LEU A 95 9.34 0.39 10.16
N GLN A 96 8.89 0.89 11.32
CA GLN A 96 9.73 1.65 12.23
C GLN A 96 10.88 0.84 12.80
N THR A 97 10.77 -0.48 12.84
CA THR A 97 11.83 -1.36 13.37
C THR A 97 12.81 -1.81 12.29
N MET A 98 12.55 -1.50 11.03
CA MET A 98 13.37 -1.97 9.91
C MET A 98 14.42 -0.94 9.52
N GLN A 99 15.54 -1.42 9.00
CA GLN A 99 16.61 -0.59 8.43
C GLN A 99 17.03 -1.19 7.10
N VAL A 100 17.46 -0.33 6.20
CA VAL A 100 18.00 -0.72 4.89
C VAL A 100 19.36 -0.05 4.75
N SER A 101 20.40 -0.84 4.59
CA SER A 101 21.78 -0.34 4.48
C SER A 101 22.13 0.64 5.61
N GLY A 102 21.70 0.35 6.84
CA GLY A 102 21.94 1.20 8.01
C GLY A 102 21.06 2.44 8.10
N MET A 103 20.19 2.66 7.12
CA MET A 103 19.26 3.79 7.09
C MET A 103 17.90 3.34 7.61
N PRO A 104 17.21 4.16 8.44
CA PRO A 104 15.84 3.83 8.83
C PRO A 104 14.92 3.84 7.61
N MET A 105 13.88 3.00 7.64
CA MET A 105 12.91 2.95 6.55
C MET A 105 12.19 4.29 6.39
N PRO A 106 11.88 4.68 5.15
CA PRO A 106 11.02 5.84 4.93
C PRO A 106 9.62 5.58 5.46
N GLY A 107 8.88 6.64 5.75
CA GLY A 107 7.47 6.53 6.06
C GLY A 107 6.66 6.09 4.85
N VAL A 108 5.48 5.55 5.11
CA VAL A 108 4.52 5.17 4.07
C VAL A 108 3.17 5.75 4.42
N SER A 109 2.60 6.51 3.49
CA SER A 109 1.27 7.09 3.65
C SER A 109 0.22 6.09 3.17
N VAL A 110 -0.83 5.89 3.96
CA VAL A 110 -1.87 4.89 3.70
C VAL A 110 -3.24 5.56 3.71
N GLY A 111 -4.06 5.22 2.74
CA GLY A 111 -5.47 5.58 2.72
C GLY A 111 -6.30 4.36 2.33
N TYR A 112 -7.50 4.25 2.86
CA TYR A 112 -8.35 3.12 2.56
C TYR A 112 -9.83 3.49 2.50
N ALA A 113 -10.60 2.64 1.82
CA ALA A 113 -12.06 2.72 1.81
C ALA A 113 -12.63 1.32 1.74
N GLU A 114 -13.68 1.09 2.51
CA GLU A 114 -14.47 -0.12 2.40
C GLU A 114 -15.45 0.01 1.25
N PHE A 115 -15.80 -1.10 0.62
CA PHE A 115 -16.75 -1.09 -0.49
C PHE A 115 -17.75 -2.24 -0.35
N ASP A 116 -18.90 -2.02 -0.99
CA ASP A 116 -19.92 -3.04 -1.22
C ASP A 116 -20.44 -2.81 -2.63
N THR A 117 -20.14 -3.73 -3.55
CA THR A 117 -20.48 -3.56 -4.96
C THR A 117 -21.98 -3.66 -5.22
N SER A 118 -22.77 -4.07 -4.23
CA SER A 118 -24.24 -4.05 -4.32
C SER A 118 -24.81 -2.65 -4.04
N GLU A 119 -24.02 -1.75 -3.45
CA GLU A 119 -24.47 -0.40 -3.04
C GLU A 119 -23.84 0.72 -3.84
N GLU A 120 -22.62 0.51 -4.35
CA GLU A 120 -21.89 1.53 -5.12
C GLU A 120 -20.99 0.86 -6.14
N GLU A 121 -20.55 1.65 -7.12
CA GLU A 121 -19.51 1.17 -8.03
C GLU A 121 -18.17 1.13 -7.32
N LEU A 122 -17.41 0.07 -7.57
CA LEU A 122 -16.10 -0.13 -6.93
C LEU A 122 -15.17 1.05 -7.16
N ASN A 123 -15.24 1.67 -8.33
CA ASN A 123 -14.39 2.80 -8.68
C ASN A 123 -14.59 4.01 -7.74
N GLU A 124 -15.78 4.18 -7.18
CA GLU A 124 -16.04 5.25 -6.21
C GLU A 124 -15.26 5.01 -4.91
N ALA A 125 -15.20 3.77 -4.46
CA ALA A 125 -14.39 3.42 -3.28
C ALA A 125 -12.89 3.59 -3.56
N VAL A 126 -12.44 3.22 -4.75
CA VAL A 126 -11.05 3.42 -5.18
C VAL A 126 -10.68 4.89 -5.11
N GLU A 127 -11.54 5.78 -5.61
CA GLU A 127 -11.29 7.23 -5.57
C GLU A 127 -11.22 7.74 -4.13
N ARG A 128 -12.09 7.25 -3.24
CA ARG A 128 -12.06 7.66 -1.83
C ARG A 128 -10.77 7.21 -1.12
N ALA A 129 -10.34 5.98 -1.37
CA ALA A 129 -9.11 5.46 -0.78
C ALA A 129 -7.88 6.24 -1.25
N ASP A 130 -7.82 6.53 -2.54
CA ASP A 130 -6.71 7.31 -3.12
C ASP A 130 -6.69 8.73 -2.56
N ALA A 131 -7.86 9.38 -2.48
CA ALA A 131 -7.97 10.72 -1.92
C ALA A 131 -7.54 10.76 -0.45
N GLU A 132 -7.90 9.75 0.33
CA GLU A 132 -7.50 9.65 1.74
C GLU A 132 -5.99 9.48 1.88
N MET A 133 -5.37 8.63 1.06
CA MET A 133 -3.92 8.44 1.05
C MET A 133 -3.22 9.78 0.73
N TYR A 134 -3.72 10.49 -0.27
CA TYR A 134 -3.15 11.77 -0.67
C TYR A 134 -3.28 12.83 0.44
N ARG A 135 -4.42 12.84 1.15
CA ARG A 135 -4.65 13.73 2.29
C ARG A 135 -3.63 13.47 3.39
N VAL A 136 -3.41 12.19 3.74
CA VAL A 136 -2.42 11.78 4.74
C VAL A 136 -1.02 12.24 4.32
N LYS A 137 -0.67 12.03 3.07
CA LYS A 137 0.63 12.42 2.53
C LYS A 137 0.84 13.94 2.64
N LYS A 138 -0.18 14.73 2.32
CA LYS A 138 -0.11 16.20 2.43
C LYS A 138 0.09 16.65 3.88
N GLU A 139 -0.61 16.05 4.83
CA GLU A 139 -0.48 16.40 6.24
C GLU A 139 0.94 16.20 6.75
N LYS A 140 1.62 15.16 6.28
CA LYS A 140 3.02 14.89 6.66
C LYS A 140 3.99 15.95 6.16
N LYS A 141 3.64 16.67 5.10
CA LYS A 141 4.46 17.74 4.53
C LYS A 141 4.23 19.09 5.17
N SER A 142 3.20 19.20 6.00
CA SER A 142 2.86 20.47 6.65
C SER A 142 3.77 20.79 7.82
#